data_96e49d474f7ce62552e73bcc9045b723
#
_entry.id   96e49d474f7ce62552e73bcc9045b723
#
_cell.length_a   1.000
_cell.length_b   1.000
_cell.length_c   1.000
_cell.angle_alpha   90.00
_cell.angle_beta   90.00
_cell.angle_gamma   90.00
#
_symmetry.space_group_name_H-M   'P 1'
#
loop_
_entity.id
_entity.type
_entity.pdbx_description
1 polymer ?
#
loop_
_entity_poly.entity_id
_entity_poly.type
_entity_poly.pdbx_seq_one_letter_code
_entity_poly.pdbx_strand_id
1 'polypeptide(L)'
;MQMTFLRGWAPHILSILRILAAATFLTHGTMKLFGWPAPFPYPLNGMLYTAAILEVVGGLLQIVGLFSRPVAVILAGEMEVAYFMGHAGQGFFPVLNGGEPAVLFCFIFLYIAAAGPGPWSVDAATGRD
;
A
#
# COMPACT_ATOMS: atom_id res chain seq x y z
N MET A 1 27.83 -15.55 2.41
CA MET A 1 27.23 -16.27 1.26
C MET A 1 26.61 -15.25 0.31
N GLN A 2 26.89 -15.41 -0.97
CA GLN A 2 26.34 -14.52 -1.97
C GLN A 2 25.21 -15.23 -2.69
N MET A 3 24.00 -14.65 -2.60
CA MET A 3 22.82 -15.17 -3.28
C MET A 3 22.60 -14.40 -4.57
N THR A 4 23.62 -14.42 -5.44
CA THR A 4 23.62 -13.59 -6.65
C THR A 4 22.51 -13.94 -7.62
N PHE A 5 22.01 -15.19 -7.59
CA PHE A 5 20.90 -15.58 -8.45
C PHE A 5 19.61 -14.80 -8.14
N LEU A 6 19.41 -14.36 -6.89
CA LEU A 6 18.24 -13.56 -6.53
C LEU A 6 18.29 -12.15 -7.08
N ARG A 7 19.48 -11.62 -7.36
CA ARG A 7 19.61 -10.27 -7.93
C ARG A 7 18.93 -10.16 -9.29
N GLY A 8 19.02 -11.21 -10.11
CA GLY A 8 18.33 -11.23 -11.40
C GLY A 8 16.82 -11.23 -11.29
N TRP A 9 16.29 -11.68 -10.16
CA TRP A 9 14.85 -11.71 -9.89
C TRP A 9 14.33 -10.44 -9.20
N ALA A 10 15.21 -9.53 -8.80
CA ALA A 10 14.79 -8.36 -8.03
C ALA A 10 13.67 -7.56 -8.69
N PRO A 11 13.69 -7.28 -10.02
CA PRO A 11 12.59 -6.57 -10.65
C PRO A 11 11.27 -7.34 -10.58
N HIS A 12 11.30 -8.66 -10.75
CA HIS A 12 10.10 -9.50 -10.69
C HIS A 12 9.57 -9.60 -9.26
N ILE A 13 10.47 -9.72 -8.28
CA ILE A 13 10.11 -9.72 -6.86
C ILE A 13 9.47 -8.38 -6.48
N LEU A 14 9.95 -7.28 -7.05
CA LEU A 14 9.34 -5.96 -6.85
C LEU A 14 7.90 -5.95 -7.36
N SER A 15 7.63 -6.51 -8.53
CA SER A 15 6.26 -6.63 -9.04
C SER A 15 5.39 -7.47 -8.11
N ILE A 16 5.91 -8.59 -7.61
CA ILE A 16 5.18 -9.45 -6.67
C ILE A 16 4.91 -8.70 -5.37
N LEU A 17 5.90 -8.00 -4.82
CA LEU A 17 5.73 -7.18 -3.62
C LEU A 17 4.62 -6.14 -3.81
N ARG A 18 4.63 -5.44 -4.93
CA ARG A 18 3.61 -4.44 -5.24
C ARG A 18 2.22 -5.08 -5.30
N ILE A 19 2.07 -6.19 -6.02
CA ILE A 19 0.77 -6.84 -6.19
C ILE A 19 0.23 -7.34 -4.86
N LEU A 20 1.06 -8.04 -4.08
CA LEU A 20 0.61 -8.61 -2.81
C LEU A 20 0.37 -7.53 -1.76
N ALA A 21 1.22 -6.53 -1.68
CA ALA A 21 1.01 -5.41 -0.77
C ALA A 21 -0.29 -4.67 -1.12
N ALA A 22 -0.52 -4.43 -2.41
CA ALA A 22 -1.72 -3.74 -2.87
C ALA A 22 -2.99 -4.57 -2.62
N ALA A 23 -2.95 -5.87 -2.83
CA ALA A 23 -4.08 -6.76 -2.56
C ALA A 23 -4.44 -6.77 -1.07
N THR A 24 -3.43 -6.85 -0.20
CA THR A 24 -3.62 -6.77 1.24
C THR A 24 -4.17 -5.39 1.66
N PHE A 25 -3.59 -4.35 1.11
CA PHE A 25 -4.00 -2.96 1.38
C PHE A 25 -5.44 -2.69 0.93
N LEU A 26 -5.83 -3.22 -0.22
CA LEU A 26 -7.17 -3.07 -0.79
C LEU A 26 -8.26 -3.53 0.20
N THR A 27 -8.00 -4.59 0.96
CA THR A 27 -8.97 -5.12 1.91
C THR A 27 -9.31 -4.13 3.03
N HIS A 28 -8.41 -3.24 3.38
CA HIS A 28 -8.72 -2.18 4.34
C HIS A 28 -9.81 -1.24 3.80
N GLY A 29 -9.75 -0.92 2.53
CA GLY A 29 -10.78 -0.10 1.87
C GLY A 29 -12.10 -0.84 1.69
N THR A 30 -12.05 -2.11 1.29
CA THR A 30 -13.26 -2.91 1.10
C THR A 30 -13.97 -3.20 2.42
N MET A 31 -13.25 -3.33 3.52
CA MET A 31 -13.85 -3.44 4.85
C MET A 31 -14.66 -2.18 5.19
N LYS A 32 -14.08 -1.01 4.91
CA LYS A 32 -14.75 0.26 5.19
C LYS A 32 -15.99 0.48 4.31
N LEU A 33 -15.91 0.18 3.02
CA LEU A 33 -16.99 0.46 2.07
C LEU A 33 -18.03 -0.65 1.99
N PHE A 34 -17.62 -1.90 2.09
CA PHE A 34 -18.49 -3.05 1.80
C PHE A 34 -18.60 -4.05 2.94
N GLY A 35 -17.85 -3.86 4.03
CA GLY A 35 -17.83 -4.80 5.14
C GLY A 35 -17.23 -6.15 4.79
N TRP A 36 -16.34 -6.22 3.80
CA TRP A 36 -15.72 -7.45 3.35
C TRP A 36 -14.19 -7.30 3.36
N PRO A 37 -13.44 -8.27 3.85
CA PRO A 37 -13.82 -9.61 4.35
C PRO A 37 -14.48 -9.63 5.73
N ALA A 38 -14.53 -8.49 6.41
CA ALA A 38 -15.20 -8.35 7.69
C ALA A 38 -15.67 -6.90 7.84
N PRO A 39 -16.68 -6.62 8.71
CA PRO A 39 -17.10 -5.25 8.95
C PRO A 39 -15.99 -4.41 9.57
N PHE A 40 -15.90 -3.15 9.16
CA PHE A 40 -15.00 -2.19 9.78
C PHE A 40 -15.56 -1.79 11.16
N PRO A 41 -14.74 -1.86 12.23
CA PRO A 41 -15.26 -1.80 13.60
C PRO A 41 -15.60 -0.40 14.11
N TYR A 42 -15.39 0.64 13.31
CA TYR A 42 -15.61 2.02 13.73
C TYR A 42 -16.62 2.71 12.80
N PRO A 43 -17.37 3.71 13.32
CA PRO A 43 -18.25 4.50 12.44
C PRO A 43 -17.44 5.30 11.43
N LEU A 44 -17.94 5.38 10.20
CA LEU A 44 -17.27 6.12 9.14
C LEU A 44 -17.59 7.61 9.23
N ASN A 45 -16.59 8.42 8.89
CA ASN A 45 -16.72 9.87 8.74
C ASN A 45 -16.10 10.26 7.39
N GLY A 46 -16.11 11.55 7.08
CA GLY A 46 -15.58 12.03 5.79
C GLY A 46 -14.12 11.63 5.54
N MET A 47 -13.30 11.67 6.59
CA MET A 47 -11.89 11.27 6.48
C MET A 47 -11.73 9.78 6.22
N LEU A 48 -12.50 8.93 6.90
CA LEU A 48 -12.45 7.48 6.71
C LEU A 48 -13.05 7.07 5.35
N TYR A 49 -14.08 7.75 4.87
CA TYR A 49 -14.57 7.53 3.51
C TYR A 49 -13.52 7.90 2.46
N THR A 50 -12.84 9.03 2.63
CA THR A 50 -11.74 9.42 1.74
C THR A 50 -10.64 8.38 1.74
N ALA A 51 -10.24 7.91 2.91
CA ALA A 51 -9.24 6.85 3.05
C ALA A 51 -9.71 5.58 2.33
N ALA A 52 -10.97 5.18 2.51
CA ALA A 52 -11.52 3.98 1.89
C ALA A 52 -11.46 4.06 0.36
N ILE A 53 -11.82 5.20 -0.21
CA ILE A 53 -11.78 5.40 -1.66
C ILE A 53 -10.33 5.33 -2.16
N LEU A 54 -9.39 5.98 -1.48
CA LEU A 54 -7.98 5.92 -1.83
C LEU A 54 -7.46 4.48 -1.76
N GLU A 55 -7.87 3.72 -0.75
CA GLU A 55 -7.43 2.35 -0.56
C GLU A 55 -7.96 1.42 -1.64
N VAL A 56 -9.22 1.58 -2.04
CA VAL A 56 -9.81 0.76 -3.10
C VAL A 56 -9.25 1.17 -4.46
N VAL A 57 -9.34 2.42 -4.83
CA VAL A 57 -8.87 2.89 -6.15
C VAL A 57 -7.36 2.75 -6.26
N GLY A 58 -6.63 3.24 -5.26
CA GLY A 58 -5.17 3.14 -5.25
C GLY A 58 -4.67 1.70 -5.20
N GLY A 59 -5.34 0.85 -4.42
CA GLY A 59 -5.02 -0.58 -4.36
C GLY A 59 -5.19 -1.25 -5.71
N LEU A 60 -6.30 -1.01 -6.39
CA LEU A 60 -6.54 -1.57 -7.74
C LEU A 60 -5.50 -1.08 -8.74
N LEU A 61 -5.17 0.21 -8.74
CA LEU A 61 -4.14 0.76 -9.61
C LEU A 61 -2.78 0.14 -9.35
N GLN A 62 -2.44 -0.10 -8.09
CA GLN A 62 -1.19 -0.75 -7.73
C GLN A 62 -1.17 -2.23 -8.14
N ILE A 63 -2.29 -2.95 -8.03
CA ILE A 63 -2.35 -4.35 -8.45
C ILE A 63 -2.00 -4.46 -9.92
N VAL A 64 -2.61 -3.63 -10.77
CA VAL A 64 -2.33 -3.67 -12.21
C VAL A 64 -1.05 -2.92 -12.59
N GLY A 65 -0.54 -2.08 -11.70
CA GLY A 65 0.68 -1.31 -11.95
C GLY A 65 0.48 -0.16 -12.91
N LEU A 66 -0.64 0.55 -12.79
CA LEU A 66 -0.93 1.72 -13.60
C LEU A 66 -0.74 2.99 -12.77
N PHE A 67 0.06 3.94 -13.28
CA PHE A 67 0.46 5.15 -12.58
C PHE A 67 1.07 4.84 -11.22
N SER A 68 1.90 3.80 -11.16
CA SER A 68 2.37 3.22 -9.90
C SER A 68 3.11 4.21 -9.03
N ARG A 69 4.04 5.00 -9.61
CA ARG A 69 4.85 5.92 -8.80
C ARG A 69 4.02 7.02 -8.15
N PRO A 70 3.19 7.82 -8.89
CA PRO A 70 2.42 8.86 -8.25
C PRO A 70 1.36 8.30 -7.29
N VAL A 71 0.71 7.19 -7.63
CA VAL A 71 -0.25 6.55 -6.74
C VAL A 71 0.44 6.09 -5.47
N ALA A 72 1.62 5.49 -5.57
CA ALA A 72 2.38 5.03 -4.40
C ALA A 72 2.75 6.19 -3.46
N VAL A 73 3.10 7.36 -4.00
CA VAL A 73 3.36 8.55 -3.17
C VAL A 73 2.10 8.92 -2.37
N ILE A 74 0.95 8.92 -3.02
CA ILE A 74 -0.32 9.27 -2.36
C ILE A 74 -0.64 8.25 -1.26
N LEU A 75 -0.47 6.97 -1.55
CA LEU A 75 -0.77 5.92 -0.57
C LEU A 75 0.22 5.93 0.60
N ALA A 76 1.49 6.20 0.35
CA ALA A 76 2.48 6.37 1.41
C ALA A 76 2.09 7.53 2.34
N GLY A 77 1.67 8.65 1.76
CA GLY A 77 1.20 9.80 2.52
C GLY A 77 -0.05 9.50 3.33
N GLU A 78 -1.00 8.75 2.75
CA GLU A 78 -2.19 8.32 3.46
C GLU A 78 -1.84 7.46 4.67
N MET A 79 -0.90 6.54 4.53
CA MET A 79 -0.46 5.69 5.64
C MET A 79 0.24 6.47 6.73
N GLU A 80 1.00 7.49 6.36
CA GLU A 80 1.63 8.39 7.32
C GLU A 80 0.58 9.12 8.15
N VAL A 81 -0.43 9.70 7.50
CA VAL A 81 -1.54 10.37 8.18
C VAL A 81 -2.30 9.38 9.07
N ALA A 82 -2.59 8.18 8.55
CA ALA A 82 -3.30 7.15 9.31
C ALA A 82 -2.51 6.75 10.56
N TYR A 83 -1.21 6.65 10.47
CA TYR A 83 -0.37 6.32 11.62
C TYR A 83 -0.45 7.41 12.70
N PHE A 84 -0.17 8.65 12.32
CA PHE A 84 -0.13 9.73 13.31
C PHE A 84 -1.49 10.07 13.90
N MET A 85 -2.57 9.97 13.13
CA MET A 85 -3.91 10.28 13.62
C MET A 85 -4.57 9.11 14.33
N GLY A 86 -4.30 7.88 13.92
CA GLY A 86 -5.00 6.72 14.43
C GLY A 86 -4.24 5.88 15.45
N HIS A 87 -2.92 5.98 15.50
CA HIS A 87 -2.10 5.04 16.27
C HIS A 87 -1.07 5.70 17.17
N ALA A 88 -0.37 6.72 16.71
CA ALA A 88 0.77 7.28 17.43
C ALA A 88 0.43 7.78 18.84
N GLY A 89 -0.79 8.30 19.04
CA GLY A 89 -1.26 8.76 20.34
C GLY A 89 -1.45 7.67 21.39
N GLN A 90 -1.46 6.40 20.96
CA GLN A 90 -1.66 5.25 21.85
C GLN A 90 -0.36 4.64 22.34
N GLY A 91 0.78 5.20 21.96
CA GLY A 91 2.09 4.75 22.41
C GLY A 91 3.15 4.95 21.34
N PHE A 92 4.40 4.90 21.75
CA PHE A 92 5.53 5.13 20.84
C PHE A 92 5.79 3.94 19.92
N PHE A 93 5.64 2.73 20.44
CA PHE A 93 6.02 1.53 19.67
C PHE A 93 4.88 1.05 18.78
N PRO A 94 5.09 0.95 17.45
CA PRO A 94 4.06 0.45 16.55
C PRO A 94 3.51 -0.93 16.90
N VAL A 95 4.36 -1.81 17.44
CA VAL A 95 3.93 -3.14 17.89
C VAL A 95 2.88 -3.07 19.00
N LEU A 96 2.90 -2.00 19.79
CA LEU A 96 1.96 -1.81 20.90
C LEU A 96 0.79 -0.90 20.56
N ASN A 97 0.95 -0.01 19.60
CA ASN A 97 -0.12 0.95 19.23
C ASN A 97 -1.00 0.49 18.07
N GLY A 98 -0.76 -0.71 17.53
CA GLY A 98 -1.52 -1.24 16.42
C GLY A 98 -1.16 -0.64 15.06
N GLY A 99 -0.13 0.19 14.98
CA GLY A 99 0.23 0.92 13.78
C GLY A 99 1.26 0.25 12.88
N GLU A 100 1.69 -0.98 13.18
CA GLU A 100 2.68 -1.66 12.34
C GLU A 100 2.26 -1.74 10.87
N PRO A 101 1.02 -2.13 10.52
CA PRO A 101 0.64 -2.16 9.10
C PRO A 101 0.78 -0.81 8.43
N ALA A 102 0.39 0.27 9.09
CA ALA A 102 0.51 1.62 8.53
C ALA A 102 1.96 2.00 8.26
N VAL A 103 2.86 1.68 9.21
CA VAL A 103 4.30 1.93 9.03
C VAL A 103 4.84 1.12 7.86
N LEU A 104 4.53 -0.18 7.81
CA LEU A 104 5.05 -1.06 6.76
C LEU A 104 4.51 -0.66 5.38
N PHE A 105 3.21 -0.40 5.26
CA PHE A 105 2.63 0.05 3.99
C PHE A 105 3.21 1.39 3.54
N CYS A 106 3.41 2.32 4.46
CA CYS A 106 4.02 3.61 4.15
C CYS A 106 5.36 3.41 3.43
N PHE A 107 6.25 2.61 4.00
CA PHE A 107 7.58 2.43 3.42
C PHE A 107 7.60 1.51 2.21
N ILE A 108 6.71 0.53 2.13
CA ILE A 108 6.54 -0.29 0.92
C ILE A 108 6.14 0.61 -0.25
N PHE A 109 5.12 1.45 -0.07
CA PHE A 109 4.68 2.35 -1.14
C PHE A 109 5.73 3.42 -1.46
N LEU A 110 6.44 3.92 -0.45
CA LEU A 110 7.52 4.87 -0.69
C LEU A 110 8.63 4.23 -1.55
N TYR A 111 8.96 2.97 -1.28
CA TYR A 111 9.95 2.26 -2.10
C TYR A 111 9.45 2.05 -3.54
N ILE A 112 8.17 1.66 -3.71
CA ILE A 112 7.57 1.52 -5.04
C ILE A 112 7.58 2.85 -5.78
N ALA A 113 7.33 3.96 -5.10
CA ALA A 113 7.41 5.30 -5.71
C ALA A 113 8.81 5.58 -6.25
N ALA A 114 9.85 5.17 -5.53
CA ALA A 114 11.25 5.37 -5.92
C ALA A 114 11.70 4.36 -6.98
N ALA A 115 11.40 3.08 -6.78
CA ALA A 115 11.90 1.98 -7.62
C ALA A 115 11.05 1.74 -8.87
N GLY A 116 9.78 2.11 -8.83
CA GLY A 116 8.83 1.83 -9.91
C GLY A 116 8.08 0.53 -9.71
N PRO A 117 7.23 0.15 -10.67
CA PRO A 117 6.29 -0.96 -10.52
C PRO A 117 6.88 -2.35 -10.77
N GLY A 118 8.06 -2.44 -11.34
CA GLY A 118 8.61 -3.69 -11.84
C GLY A 118 8.01 -4.08 -13.20
N PRO A 119 8.53 -5.15 -13.82
CA PRO A 119 8.19 -5.49 -15.21
C PRO A 119 6.76 -5.99 -15.40
N TRP A 120 6.11 -6.53 -14.38
CA TRP A 120 4.76 -7.06 -14.49
C TRP A 120 3.73 -5.98 -14.16
N SER A 121 3.64 -4.97 -15.03
CA SER A 121 2.79 -3.81 -14.80
C SER A 121 2.33 -3.20 -16.12
N VAL A 122 1.20 -2.52 -16.07
CA VAL A 122 0.70 -1.73 -17.20
C VAL A 122 1.69 -0.60 -17.54
N ASP A 123 2.29 0.01 -16.53
CA ASP A 123 3.29 1.06 -16.74
C ASP A 123 4.47 0.55 -17.56
N ALA A 124 4.99 -0.62 -17.22
CA ALA A 124 6.09 -1.23 -17.97
C ALA A 124 5.67 -1.55 -19.40
N ALA A 125 4.47 -2.09 -19.59
CA ALA A 125 3.96 -2.44 -20.93
C ALA A 125 3.72 -1.21 -21.80
N THR A 126 3.48 -0.04 -21.22
CA THR A 126 3.19 1.20 -21.94
C THR A 126 4.32 2.22 -21.90
N GLY A 127 5.48 1.84 -21.35
CA GLY A 127 6.65 2.71 -21.31
C GLY A 127 6.61 3.82 -20.29
N ARG A 128 5.80 3.69 -19.23
CA ARG A 128 5.65 4.70 -18.17
C ARG A 128 6.51 4.42 -16.94
N ASP A 129 7.13 3.28 -16.89
CA ASP A 129 7.92 2.87 -15.74
C ASP A 129 9.27 3.62 -15.62
#